data_5173fb9399988068a798e7bf386304c7
#
_entry.id   5173fb9399988068a798e7bf386304c7
#
_cell.length_a   1.000
_cell.length_b   1.000
_cell.length_c   1.000
_cell.angle_alpha   90.00
_cell.angle_beta   90.00
_cell.angle_gamma   90.00
#
_symmetry.space_group_name_H-M   'P 1'
#
loop_
_entity.id
_entity.type
_entity.pdbx_description
1 polymer ?
#
loop_
_entity_poly.entity_id
_entity_poly.type
_entity_poly.pdbx_seq_one_letter_code
_entity_poly.pdbx_strand_id
1 'polypeptide(L)'
;TYMGLFSFFSHKKEVVMIVDIGSASVGAALARISSDPKIQPIITGSVRTQLEFQEHLRFDRFVNLMLGAVESSITSLFKVSKEKPRIVHCFMASPWYASQVRKTSLKKDKRFVFTKDIFNSIVNDEARRFEEEEIANYTRLKEHTYFIEKQVVNIALNGYHTENPFGVMAQNVELSLFLSIAPEHIITKIRERVEKITHRPIVFHTFLLPFFTAIRDIFSECRDFLLIDVGGEVTDIALIKNQXXXXDEILF
;
A
#
# COMPACT_ATOMS: atom_id res chain seq x y z
N THR A 1 44.99 26.25 14.54
CA THR A 1 44.93 25.04 13.72
C THR A 1 43.53 24.43 13.87
N TYR A 2 42.61 24.68 12.90
CA TYR A 2 41.29 24.10 12.88
C TYR A 2 41.39 22.71 12.21
N MET A 3 41.28 21.65 13.00
CA MET A 3 41.07 20.32 12.49
C MET A 3 39.56 20.17 12.19
N GLY A 4 39.21 20.22 10.94
CA GLY A 4 37.85 19.94 10.49
C GLY A 4 37.51 18.47 10.72
N LEU A 5 36.54 18.21 11.59
CA LEU A 5 35.92 16.90 11.69
C LEU A 5 35.08 16.70 10.43
N PHE A 6 35.64 16.01 9.46
CA PHE A 6 34.83 15.42 8.40
C PHE A 6 34.03 14.26 9.04
N SER A 7 32.82 14.54 9.47
CA SER A 7 31.92 13.46 9.81
C SER A 7 31.61 12.70 8.51
N PHE A 8 32.17 11.52 8.38
CA PHE A 8 31.79 10.58 7.35
C PHE A 8 30.34 10.17 7.64
N PHE A 9 29.38 10.87 7.08
CA PHE A 9 28.02 10.38 7.00
C PHE A 9 28.07 9.18 6.05
N SER A 10 28.28 7.99 6.61
CA SER A 10 28.09 6.76 5.88
C SER A 10 26.61 6.67 5.51
N HIS A 11 26.27 6.97 4.28
CA HIS A 11 24.93 6.74 3.74
C HIS A 11 24.70 5.23 3.79
N LYS A 12 23.96 4.80 4.79
CA LYS A 12 23.70 3.39 5.04
C LYS A 12 22.85 2.84 3.89
N LYS A 13 23.49 2.03 3.08
CA LYS A 13 22.78 1.27 2.02
C LYS A 13 22.12 0.07 2.67
N GLU A 14 20.85 -0.11 2.37
CA GLU A 14 20.04 -1.18 2.91
C GLU A 14 19.50 -2.05 1.77
N VAL A 15 19.50 -3.35 1.97
CA VAL A 15 18.88 -4.28 1.02
C VAL A 15 17.47 -4.57 1.47
N VAL A 16 16.50 -4.34 0.59
CA VAL A 16 15.09 -4.69 0.83
C VAL A 16 14.67 -5.75 -0.21
N MET A 17 13.72 -6.58 0.17
CA MET A 17 13.04 -7.46 -0.77
C MET A 17 11.67 -6.86 -1.09
N ILE A 18 11.32 -6.86 -2.36
CA ILE A 18 10.01 -6.49 -2.86
C ILE A 18 9.36 -7.77 -3.37
N VAL A 19 8.16 -8.07 -2.90
CA VAL A 19 7.33 -9.16 -3.41
C VAL A 19 6.07 -8.53 -3.98
N ASP A 20 5.82 -8.74 -5.26
CA ASP A 20 4.68 -8.20 -6.01
C ASP A 20 3.71 -9.35 -6.27
N ILE A 21 2.55 -9.32 -5.60
CA ILE A 21 1.53 -10.38 -5.68
C ILE A 21 0.37 -9.91 -6.55
N GLY A 22 0.40 -10.30 -7.82
CA GLY A 22 -0.69 -10.05 -8.76
C GLY A 22 -1.65 -11.22 -8.88
N SER A 23 -2.61 -11.10 -9.80
CA SER A 23 -3.58 -12.15 -10.08
C SER A 23 -3.09 -13.17 -11.13
N ALA A 24 -2.11 -12.79 -11.97
CA ALA A 24 -1.54 -13.67 -13.01
C ALA A 24 -0.11 -14.16 -12.66
N SER A 25 0.58 -13.49 -11.75
CA SER A 25 1.97 -13.82 -11.45
C SER A 25 2.39 -13.24 -10.10
N VAL A 26 3.49 -13.78 -9.56
CA VAL A 26 4.17 -13.21 -8.40
C VAL A 26 5.59 -12.85 -8.81
N GLY A 27 5.98 -11.60 -8.55
CA GLY A 27 7.35 -11.12 -8.73
C GLY A 27 8.08 -11.04 -7.41
N ALA A 28 9.40 -11.27 -7.43
CA ALA A 28 10.26 -11.00 -6.28
C ALA A 28 11.53 -10.30 -6.76
N ALA A 29 11.96 -9.26 -6.04
CA ALA A 29 13.15 -8.51 -6.39
C ALA A 29 13.94 -8.13 -5.13
N LEU A 30 15.25 -8.00 -5.26
CA LEU A 30 16.11 -7.38 -4.25
C LEU A 30 16.54 -6.01 -4.75
N ALA A 31 16.43 -5.03 -3.87
CA ALA A 31 16.81 -3.66 -4.18
C ALA A 31 17.73 -3.10 -3.09
N ARG A 32 18.79 -2.42 -3.51
CA ARG A 32 19.61 -1.60 -2.62
C ARG A 32 19.03 -0.20 -2.58
N ILE A 33 18.63 0.24 -1.40
CA ILE A 33 18.10 1.60 -1.18
C ILE A 33 19.10 2.40 -0.34
N SER A 34 19.10 3.70 -0.54
CA SER A 34 19.95 4.64 0.22
C SER A 34 19.06 5.48 1.15
N SER A 35 19.63 5.88 2.29
CA SER A 35 18.98 6.88 3.15
C SER A 35 18.99 8.28 2.51
N ASP A 36 19.82 8.50 1.49
CA ASP A 36 19.80 9.74 0.71
C ASP A 36 18.75 9.63 -0.39
N PRO A 37 17.68 10.44 -0.37
CA PRO A 37 16.60 10.36 -1.36
C PRO A 37 17.02 10.73 -2.79
N LYS A 38 18.19 11.34 -2.96
CA LYS A 38 18.75 11.68 -4.29
C LYS A 38 19.36 10.46 -4.97
N ILE A 39 19.65 9.39 -4.23
CA ILE A 39 20.26 8.18 -4.77
C ILE A 39 19.14 7.20 -5.14
N GLN A 40 19.02 6.92 -6.42
CA GLN A 40 18.00 6.00 -6.92
C GLN A 40 18.24 4.57 -6.42
N PRO A 41 17.17 3.83 -6.11
CA PRO A 41 17.27 2.41 -5.79
C PRO A 41 17.86 1.61 -6.94
N ILE A 42 18.62 0.56 -6.61
CA ILE A 42 19.24 -0.32 -7.60
C ILE A 42 18.68 -1.73 -7.42
N ILE A 43 17.99 -2.25 -8.43
CA ILE A 43 17.53 -3.65 -8.44
C ILE A 43 18.77 -4.53 -8.67
N THR A 44 19.03 -5.44 -7.74
CA THR A 44 20.21 -6.33 -7.80
C THR A 44 19.85 -7.76 -8.22
N GLY A 45 18.58 -8.06 -8.31
CA GLY A 45 18.07 -9.33 -8.83
C GLY A 45 16.56 -9.30 -8.85
N SER A 46 15.97 -9.97 -9.83
CA SER A 46 14.53 -10.12 -9.90
C SER A 46 14.15 -11.43 -10.58
N VAL A 47 13.01 -11.97 -10.18
CA VAL A 47 12.39 -13.17 -10.78
C VAL A 47 10.89 -12.98 -10.80
N ARG A 48 10.20 -13.70 -11.68
CA ARG A 48 8.73 -13.70 -11.73
C ARG A 48 8.24 -15.13 -12.02
N THR A 49 7.24 -15.55 -11.28
CA THR A 49 6.59 -16.86 -11.42
C THR A 49 5.15 -16.64 -11.88
N GLN A 50 4.77 -17.24 -13.00
CA GLN A 50 3.40 -17.16 -13.51
C GLN A 50 2.48 -18.08 -12.71
N LEU A 51 1.25 -17.65 -12.48
CA LEU A 51 0.19 -18.50 -11.94
C LEU A 51 -0.42 -19.32 -13.09
N GLU A 52 -0.77 -20.57 -12.77
CA GLU A 52 -1.47 -21.41 -13.72
C GLU A 52 -2.87 -20.86 -13.98
N PHE A 53 -3.20 -20.66 -15.24
CA PHE A 53 -4.54 -20.21 -15.65
C PHE A 53 -5.60 -21.23 -15.23
N GLN A 54 -6.74 -20.74 -14.76
CA GLN A 54 -7.89 -21.57 -14.41
C GLN A 54 -9.08 -21.18 -15.27
N GLU A 55 -9.56 -22.09 -16.10
CA GLU A 55 -10.75 -21.87 -16.92
C GLU A 55 -11.99 -21.53 -16.07
N HIS A 56 -12.08 -22.15 -14.89
CA HIS A 56 -13.09 -21.84 -13.88
C HIS A 56 -12.38 -21.51 -12.58
N LEU A 57 -12.40 -20.23 -12.22
CA LEU A 57 -11.69 -19.74 -11.04
C LEU A 57 -12.28 -20.30 -9.74
N ARG A 58 -11.51 -21.14 -9.07
CA ARG A 58 -11.81 -21.63 -7.72
C ARG A 58 -10.91 -20.91 -6.75
N PHE A 59 -11.51 -20.11 -5.89
CA PHE A 59 -10.77 -19.20 -5.01
C PHE A 59 -9.73 -19.94 -4.15
N ASP A 60 -10.08 -21.07 -3.54
CA ASP A 60 -9.14 -21.84 -2.71
C ASP A 60 -7.93 -22.32 -3.50
N ARG A 61 -8.16 -22.81 -4.74
CA ARG A 61 -7.07 -23.22 -5.63
C ARG A 61 -6.22 -22.01 -6.02
N PHE A 62 -6.86 -20.88 -6.31
CA PHE A 62 -6.18 -19.64 -6.69
C PHE A 62 -5.27 -19.14 -5.55
N VAL A 63 -5.75 -19.17 -4.31
CA VAL A 63 -4.93 -18.82 -3.12
C VAL A 63 -3.72 -19.76 -3.02
N ASN A 64 -3.92 -21.07 -3.21
CA ASN A 64 -2.82 -22.03 -3.10
C ASN A 64 -1.78 -21.85 -4.23
N LEU A 65 -2.22 -21.55 -5.45
CA LEU A 65 -1.33 -21.24 -6.57
C LEU A 65 -0.52 -19.97 -6.28
N MET A 66 -1.18 -18.92 -5.79
CA MET A 66 -0.50 -17.67 -5.39
C MET A 66 0.55 -17.94 -4.32
N LEU A 67 0.21 -18.69 -3.27
CA LEU A 67 1.15 -19.00 -2.18
C LEU A 67 2.34 -19.82 -2.68
N GLY A 68 2.10 -20.76 -3.59
CA GLY A 68 3.17 -21.53 -4.25
C GLY A 68 4.08 -20.66 -5.10
N ALA A 69 3.49 -19.68 -5.81
CA ALA A 69 4.25 -18.75 -6.63
C ALA A 69 5.09 -17.79 -5.76
N VAL A 70 4.57 -17.37 -4.58
CA VAL A 70 5.33 -16.57 -3.60
C VAL A 70 6.58 -17.35 -3.16
N GLU A 71 6.41 -18.63 -2.74
CA GLU A 71 7.53 -19.47 -2.32
C GLU A 71 8.55 -19.66 -3.46
N SER A 72 8.05 -19.98 -4.65
CA SER A 72 8.89 -20.22 -5.84
C SER A 72 9.70 -18.99 -6.22
N SER A 73 9.07 -17.82 -6.25
CA SER A 73 9.73 -16.56 -6.63
C SER A 73 10.83 -16.19 -5.62
N ILE A 74 10.56 -16.28 -4.32
CA ILE A 74 11.56 -15.94 -3.29
C ILE A 74 12.72 -16.94 -3.31
N THR A 75 12.41 -18.23 -3.42
CA THR A 75 13.44 -19.28 -3.47
C THR A 75 14.32 -19.13 -4.71
N SER A 76 13.71 -18.83 -5.87
CA SER A 76 14.44 -18.60 -7.11
C SER A 76 15.30 -17.33 -7.05
N LEU A 77 14.78 -16.29 -6.42
CA LEU A 77 15.54 -15.05 -6.22
C LEU A 77 16.82 -15.29 -5.41
N PHE A 78 16.75 -16.12 -4.36
CA PHE A 78 17.93 -16.47 -3.55
C PHE A 78 18.94 -17.38 -4.28
N LYS A 79 18.53 -18.01 -5.40
CA LYS A 79 19.49 -18.74 -6.27
C LYS A 79 20.28 -17.77 -7.14
N VAL A 80 19.66 -16.67 -7.60
CA VAL A 80 20.31 -15.69 -8.48
C VAL A 80 21.02 -14.56 -7.73
N SER A 81 20.70 -14.36 -6.45
CA SER A 81 21.36 -13.35 -5.62
C SER A 81 21.65 -13.88 -4.23
N LYS A 82 22.85 -13.57 -3.73
CA LYS A 82 23.29 -13.95 -2.38
C LYS A 82 23.00 -12.86 -1.33
N GLU A 83 22.41 -11.75 -1.74
CA GLU A 83 22.09 -10.65 -0.83
C GLU A 83 20.97 -11.04 0.13
N LYS A 84 21.09 -10.57 1.37
CA LYS A 84 20.07 -10.83 2.40
C LYS A 84 19.31 -9.53 2.67
N PRO A 85 18.00 -9.51 2.46
CA PRO A 85 17.22 -8.31 2.77
C PRO A 85 17.11 -8.11 4.29
N ARG A 86 16.93 -6.86 4.69
CA ARG A 86 16.61 -6.51 6.08
C ARG A 86 15.12 -6.65 6.36
N ILE A 87 14.30 -6.35 5.37
CA ILE A 87 12.83 -6.33 5.45
C ILE A 87 12.24 -6.75 4.11
N VAL A 88 11.04 -7.29 4.14
CA VAL A 88 10.27 -7.63 2.94
C VAL A 88 9.07 -6.68 2.82
N HIS A 89 8.96 -5.99 1.69
CA HIS A 89 7.79 -5.21 1.32
C HIS A 89 6.96 -6.03 0.34
N CYS A 90 5.74 -6.36 0.74
CA CYS A 90 4.81 -7.16 -0.05
C CYS A 90 3.73 -6.25 -0.61
N PHE A 91 3.71 -6.08 -1.93
CA PHE A 91 2.72 -5.29 -2.65
C PHE A 91 1.65 -6.23 -3.20
N MET A 92 0.41 -5.97 -2.83
CA MET A 92 -0.73 -6.79 -3.22
C MET A 92 -1.55 -6.04 -4.26
N ALA A 93 -1.79 -6.66 -5.42
CA ALA A 93 -2.74 -6.17 -6.41
C ALA A 93 -4.11 -6.83 -6.17
N SER A 94 -5.14 -6.37 -6.86
CA SER A 94 -6.46 -7.04 -6.82
C SER A 94 -6.37 -8.47 -7.39
N PRO A 95 -7.16 -9.40 -6.91
CA PRO A 95 -8.29 -9.28 -5.98
C PRO A 95 -7.94 -9.61 -4.51
N TRP A 96 -6.70 -9.40 -4.09
CA TRP A 96 -6.23 -9.84 -2.77
C TRP A 96 -6.64 -8.88 -1.64
N TYR A 97 -7.20 -7.70 -1.99
CA TYR A 97 -7.63 -6.69 -1.03
C TYR A 97 -8.85 -5.93 -1.59
N ALA A 98 -9.54 -5.23 -0.71
CA ALA A 98 -10.54 -4.22 -1.07
C ALA A 98 -10.04 -2.85 -0.61
N SER A 99 -10.27 -1.82 -1.40
CA SER A 99 -9.88 -0.45 -1.03
C SER A 99 -10.94 0.56 -1.44
N GLN A 100 -10.94 1.69 -0.74
CA GLN A 100 -11.81 2.82 -1.08
C GLN A 100 -11.15 4.12 -0.68
N VAL A 101 -11.41 5.18 -1.46
CA VAL A 101 -11.16 6.55 -1.02
C VAL A 101 -12.43 7.08 -0.34
N ARG A 102 -12.34 7.33 0.96
CA ARG A 102 -13.45 7.77 1.80
C ARG A 102 -13.31 9.25 2.14
N LYS A 103 -14.39 9.99 1.96
CA LYS A 103 -14.45 11.41 2.38
C LYS A 103 -15.31 11.52 3.62
N THR A 104 -14.77 12.13 4.64
CA THR A 104 -15.47 12.34 5.90
C THR A 104 -15.31 13.78 6.35
N SER A 105 -16.27 14.28 7.13
CA SER A 105 -16.21 15.65 7.62
C SER A 105 -16.70 15.75 9.06
N LEU A 106 -16.13 16.70 9.78
CA LEU A 106 -16.57 17.10 11.12
C LEU A 106 -16.87 18.59 11.12
N LYS A 107 -18.12 18.94 11.35
CA LYS A 107 -18.56 20.33 11.48
C LYS A 107 -19.08 20.58 12.89
N LYS A 108 -18.68 21.69 13.50
CA LYS A 108 -19.16 22.12 14.82
C LYS A 108 -19.70 23.53 14.75
N ASP A 109 -20.66 23.87 15.61
CA ASP A 109 -21.25 25.21 15.67
C ASP A 109 -20.24 26.27 16.11
N LYS A 110 -19.33 25.89 17.00
CA LYS A 110 -18.27 26.78 17.51
C LYS A 110 -16.91 26.34 16.97
N ARG A 111 -16.02 27.30 16.78
CA ARG A 111 -14.64 27.02 16.41
C ARG A 111 -13.95 26.19 17.50
N PHE A 112 -13.12 25.26 17.08
CA PHE A 112 -12.33 24.39 17.97
C PHE A 112 -10.90 24.26 17.42
N VAL A 113 -9.98 23.93 18.31
CA VAL A 113 -8.60 23.62 17.89
C VAL A 113 -8.55 22.22 17.33
N PHE A 114 -8.07 22.04 16.09
CA PHE A 114 -7.93 20.73 15.49
C PHE A 114 -6.70 20.04 16.06
N THR A 115 -6.92 18.96 16.79
CA THR A 115 -5.88 18.22 17.52
C THR A 115 -5.67 16.83 16.92
N LYS A 116 -4.56 16.19 17.28
CA LYS A 116 -4.27 14.79 16.90
C LYS A 116 -5.33 13.82 17.40
N ASP A 117 -5.92 14.08 18.57
CA ASP A 117 -6.97 13.22 19.15
C ASP A 117 -8.24 13.27 18.31
N ILE A 118 -8.65 14.49 17.90
CA ILE A 118 -9.80 14.67 17.00
C ILE A 118 -9.53 13.99 15.65
N PHE A 119 -8.34 14.20 15.10
CA PHE A 119 -7.92 13.55 13.87
C PHE A 119 -8.01 12.02 13.98
N ASN A 120 -7.41 11.45 15.02
CA ASN A 120 -7.41 9.99 15.23
C ASN A 120 -8.83 9.44 15.40
N SER A 121 -9.70 10.18 16.11
CA SER A 121 -11.11 9.78 16.26
C SER A 121 -11.81 9.71 14.91
N ILE A 122 -11.67 10.74 14.06
CA ILE A 122 -12.31 10.79 12.74
C ILE A 122 -11.79 9.63 11.87
N VAL A 123 -10.47 9.41 11.86
CA VAL A 123 -9.85 8.34 11.05
C VAL A 123 -10.33 6.96 11.51
N ASN A 124 -10.35 6.72 12.83
CA ASN A 124 -10.76 5.41 13.37
C ASN A 124 -12.25 5.14 13.16
N ASP A 125 -13.10 6.16 13.31
CA ASP A 125 -14.54 6.03 13.09
C ASP A 125 -14.84 5.72 11.62
N GLU A 126 -14.14 6.36 10.69
CA GLU A 126 -14.32 6.10 9.26
C GLU A 126 -13.76 4.73 8.86
N ALA A 127 -12.61 4.35 9.41
CA ALA A 127 -12.02 3.03 9.16
C ALA A 127 -12.97 1.92 9.62
N ARG A 128 -13.58 2.08 10.82
CA ARG A 128 -14.56 1.10 11.32
C ARG A 128 -15.77 1.00 10.40
N ARG A 129 -16.33 2.13 9.96
CA ARG A 129 -17.48 2.15 9.02
C ARG A 129 -17.13 1.43 7.71
N PHE A 130 -15.95 1.71 7.16
CA PHE A 130 -15.46 1.05 5.95
C PHE A 130 -15.39 -0.47 6.15
N GLU A 131 -14.78 -0.91 7.25
CA GLU A 131 -14.65 -2.34 7.57
C GLU A 131 -16.02 -3.02 7.67
N GLU A 132 -16.97 -2.40 8.39
CA GLU A 132 -18.33 -2.93 8.57
C GLU A 132 -19.06 -3.06 7.22
N GLU A 133 -18.94 -2.07 6.34
CA GLU A 133 -19.55 -2.06 5.00
C GLU A 133 -18.94 -3.17 4.11
N GLU A 134 -17.60 -3.29 4.12
CA GLU A 134 -16.93 -4.30 3.30
C GLU A 134 -17.25 -5.73 3.77
N ILE A 135 -17.31 -5.96 5.08
CA ILE A 135 -17.73 -7.25 5.64
C ILE A 135 -19.18 -7.59 5.22
N ALA A 136 -20.07 -6.60 5.18
CA ALA A 136 -21.46 -6.79 4.78
C ALA A 136 -21.58 -7.09 3.27
N ASN A 137 -20.76 -6.43 2.45
CA ASN A 137 -20.81 -6.58 0.99
C ASN A 137 -20.16 -7.87 0.49
N TYR A 138 -19.11 -8.31 1.15
CA TYR A 138 -18.37 -9.52 0.74
C TYR A 138 -18.68 -10.67 1.68
N THR A 139 -19.56 -11.57 1.24
CA THR A 139 -19.94 -12.79 1.99
C THR A 139 -18.72 -13.66 2.39
N ARG A 140 -17.62 -13.47 1.70
CA ARG A 140 -16.34 -14.19 1.96
C ARG A 140 -15.50 -13.54 3.06
N LEU A 141 -15.82 -12.28 3.46
CA LEU A 141 -15.13 -11.56 4.54
C LEU A 141 -15.79 -11.77 5.92
N LYS A 142 -16.64 -12.80 6.08
CA LYS A 142 -17.20 -13.16 7.41
C LYS A 142 -16.13 -13.51 8.45
N GLU A 143 -14.87 -13.43 8.05
CA GLU A 143 -13.71 -13.62 8.91
C GLU A 143 -13.08 -12.26 9.24
N HIS A 144 -12.16 -12.29 10.18
CA HIS A 144 -11.41 -11.09 10.55
C HIS A 144 -10.69 -10.47 9.35
N THR A 145 -10.64 -9.15 9.36
CA THR A 145 -9.93 -8.37 8.33
C THR A 145 -8.63 -7.81 8.89
N TYR A 146 -7.67 -7.61 8.00
CA TYR A 146 -6.41 -6.95 8.28
C TYR A 146 -6.37 -5.64 7.48
N PHE A 147 -6.19 -4.53 8.18
CA PHE A 147 -5.98 -3.25 7.49
C PHE A 147 -4.57 -3.22 6.90
N ILE A 148 -4.49 -3.12 5.57
CA ILE A 148 -3.21 -2.93 4.88
C ILE A 148 -2.80 -1.47 5.02
N GLU A 149 -3.74 -0.55 4.73
CA GLU A 149 -3.47 0.89 4.79
C GLU A 149 -4.65 1.66 5.40
N LYS A 150 -4.28 2.68 6.17
CA LYS A 150 -5.16 3.74 6.67
C LYS A 150 -4.42 5.05 6.45
N GLN A 151 -4.52 5.60 5.23
CA GLN A 151 -3.72 6.77 4.85
C GLN A 151 -4.61 7.98 4.59
N VAL A 152 -4.30 9.09 5.24
CA VAL A 152 -4.96 10.37 4.93
C VAL A 152 -4.29 10.96 3.69
N VAL A 153 -5.06 11.12 2.63
CA VAL A 153 -4.55 11.63 1.35
C VAL A 153 -4.85 13.11 1.17
N ASN A 154 -5.80 13.66 1.94
CA ASN A 154 -6.09 15.09 1.91
C ASN A 154 -6.71 15.56 3.23
N ILE A 155 -6.34 16.77 3.66
CA ILE A 155 -6.92 17.45 4.82
C ILE A 155 -7.29 18.88 4.40
N ALA A 156 -8.54 19.25 4.64
CA ALA A 156 -8.98 20.64 4.48
C ALA A 156 -9.62 21.13 5.78
N LEU A 157 -9.22 22.33 6.20
CA LEU A 157 -9.80 23.04 7.35
C LEU A 157 -10.52 24.27 6.84
N ASN A 158 -11.80 24.39 7.17
CA ASN A 158 -12.66 25.51 6.73
C ASN A 158 -12.65 25.69 5.20
N GLY A 159 -12.54 24.58 4.46
CA GLY A 159 -12.51 24.58 2.99
C GLY A 159 -11.13 24.80 2.37
N TYR A 160 -10.08 24.97 3.16
CA TYR A 160 -8.71 25.21 2.66
C TYR A 160 -7.82 24.00 2.94
N HIS A 161 -7.17 23.51 1.89
CA HIS A 161 -6.18 22.42 2.03
C HIS A 161 -5.00 22.87 2.91
N THR A 162 -4.51 21.99 3.75
CA THR A 162 -3.38 22.27 4.65
C THR A 162 -2.51 21.05 4.90
N GLU A 163 -1.20 21.25 4.89
CA GLU A 163 -0.21 20.21 5.25
C GLU A 163 0.07 20.21 6.76
N ASN A 164 -0.22 21.32 7.44
CA ASN A 164 0.05 21.47 8.88
C ASN A 164 -1.26 21.80 9.62
N PRO A 165 -2.14 20.80 9.78
CA PRO A 165 -3.49 21.05 10.30
C PRO A 165 -3.57 21.18 11.82
N PHE A 166 -2.59 20.68 12.57
CA PHE A 166 -2.71 20.57 14.03
C PHE A 166 -2.45 21.90 14.72
N GLY A 167 -3.28 22.23 15.70
CA GLY A 167 -3.24 23.51 16.43
C GLY A 167 -4.03 24.62 15.74
N VAL A 168 -4.56 24.38 14.54
CA VAL A 168 -5.31 25.39 13.78
C VAL A 168 -6.77 25.43 14.25
N MET A 169 -7.33 26.64 14.32
CA MET A 169 -8.75 26.86 14.65
C MET A 169 -9.63 26.50 13.46
N ALA A 170 -10.49 25.52 13.63
CA ALA A 170 -11.41 25.06 12.59
C ALA A 170 -12.86 25.10 13.08
N GLN A 171 -13.79 25.20 12.16
CA GLN A 171 -15.22 24.98 12.35
C GLN A 171 -15.70 23.83 11.48
N ASN A 172 -15.02 23.61 10.34
CA ASN A 172 -15.23 22.49 9.44
C ASN A 172 -13.87 21.81 9.15
N VAL A 173 -13.84 20.49 9.28
CA VAL A 173 -12.70 19.64 8.94
C VAL A 173 -13.17 18.63 7.90
N GLU A 174 -12.45 18.49 6.81
CA GLU A 174 -12.72 17.47 5.78
C GLU A 174 -11.46 16.64 5.58
N LEU A 175 -11.62 15.34 5.63
CA LEU A 175 -10.53 14.37 5.41
C LEU A 175 -10.88 13.48 4.23
N SER A 176 -9.91 13.21 3.36
CA SER A 176 -9.98 12.12 2.39
C SER A 176 -9.02 11.03 2.85
N LEU A 177 -9.53 9.81 2.95
CA LEU A 177 -8.79 8.65 3.48
C LEU A 177 -8.71 7.58 2.40
N PHE A 178 -7.53 7.06 2.14
CA PHE A 178 -7.37 5.80 1.41
C PHE A 178 -7.35 4.69 2.46
N LEU A 179 -8.34 3.81 2.39
CA LEU A 179 -8.50 2.68 3.31
C LEU A 179 -8.44 1.39 2.51
N SER A 180 -7.71 0.40 3.01
CA SER A 180 -7.65 -0.90 2.36
C SER A 180 -7.58 -2.03 3.39
N ILE A 181 -8.33 -3.11 3.12
CA ILE A 181 -8.38 -4.30 3.96
C ILE A 181 -8.21 -5.56 3.11
N ALA A 182 -7.74 -6.62 3.75
CA ALA A 182 -7.65 -7.96 3.16
C ALA A 182 -8.13 -9.00 4.18
N PRO A 183 -8.56 -10.19 3.73
CA PRO A 183 -8.88 -11.27 4.66
C PRO A 183 -7.65 -11.63 5.51
N GLU A 184 -7.79 -11.61 6.82
CA GLU A 184 -6.66 -11.84 7.74
C GLU A 184 -5.98 -13.19 7.50
N HIS A 185 -6.76 -14.23 7.14
CA HIS A 185 -6.20 -15.55 6.87
C HIS A 185 -5.27 -15.56 5.64
N ILE A 186 -5.52 -14.72 4.62
CA ILE A 186 -4.65 -14.58 3.44
C ILE A 186 -3.33 -13.91 3.86
N ILE A 187 -3.43 -12.81 4.60
CA ILE A 187 -2.27 -12.07 5.12
C ILE A 187 -1.40 -12.99 5.98
N THR A 188 -2.03 -13.76 6.86
CA THR A 188 -1.33 -14.70 7.76
C THR A 188 -0.60 -15.77 6.97
N LYS A 189 -1.26 -16.39 5.99
CA LYS A 189 -0.63 -17.42 5.13
C LYS A 189 0.56 -16.87 4.34
N ILE A 190 0.43 -15.67 3.78
CA ILE A 190 1.54 -15.02 3.05
C ILE A 190 2.70 -14.74 4.03
N ARG A 191 2.38 -14.15 5.18
CA ARG A 191 3.38 -13.82 6.22
C ARG A 191 4.17 -15.06 6.62
N GLU A 192 3.50 -16.14 6.99
CA GLU A 192 4.12 -17.38 7.41
C GLU A 192 5.08 -17.94 6.34
N ARG A 193 4.64 -17.93 5.06
CA ARG A 193 5.46 -18.43 3.96
C ARG A 193 6.70 -17.58 3.74
N VAL A 194 6.54 -16.27 3.71
CA VAL A 194 7.63 -15.32 3.47
C VAL A 194 8.63 -15.35 4.64
N GLU A 195 8.14 -15.26 5.88
CA GLU A 195 9.01 -15.27 7.07
C GLU A 195 9.76 -16.58 7.24
N LYS A 196 9.14 -17.72 6.91
CA LYS A 196 9.78 -19.04 6.93
C LYS A 196 11.00 -19.12 6.00
N ILE A 197 10.93 -18.47 4.83
CA ILE A 197 12.00 -18.51 3.83
C ILE A 197 13.05 -17.44 4.08
N THR A 198 12.59 -16.21 4.41
CA THR A 198 13.47 -15.06 4.48
C THR A 198 14.04 -14.82 5.88
N HIS A 199 13.35 -15.26 6.92
CA HIS A 199 13.61 -14.95 8.34
C HIS A 199 13.63 -13.44 8.58
N ARG A 200 12.76 -12.69 7.87
CA ARG A 200 12.68 -11.23 7.93
C ARG A 200 11.24 -10.76 8.15
N PRO A 201 11.07 -9.64 8.85
CA PRO A 201 9.75 -9.04 9.00
C PRO A 201 9.18 -8.62 7.65
N ILE A 202 7.87 -8.71 7.52
CA ILE A 202 7.13 -8.35 6.31
C ILE A 202 6.19 -7.17 6.59
N VAL A 203 6.13 -6.24 5.64
CA VAL A 203 5.17 -5.14 5.65
C VAL A 203 4.33 -5.26 4.37
N PHE A 204 3.03 -5.17 4.54
CA PHE A 204 2.08 -5.26 3.43
C PHE A 204 1.71 -3.87 2.92
N HIS A 205 1.52 -3.77 1.64
CA HIS A 205 1.09 -2.56 0.91
C HIS A 205 0.08 -2.96 -0.15
N THR A 206 -0.82 -2.06 -0.51
CA THR A 206 -1.55 -2.21 -1.77
C THR A 206 -0.64 -1.79 -2.93
N PHE A 207 -0.90 -2.30 -4.11
CA PHE A 207 -0.19 -1.84 -5.31
C PHE A 207 -0.62 -0.42 -5.70
N LEU A 208 -1.91 -0.12 -5.56
CA LEU A 208 -2.52 1.10 -6.06
C LEU A 208 -1.93 2.39 -5.44
N LEU A 209 -1.76 2.42 -4.11
CA LEU A 209 -1.33 3.64 -3.42
C LEU A 209 0.10 4.08 -3.76
N PRO A 210 1.12 3.21 -3.71
CA PRO A 210 2.46 3.61 -4.16
C PRO A 210 2.53 3.87 -5.67
N PHE A 211 1.75 3.16 -6.48
CA PHE A 211 1.67 3.41 -7.92
C PHE A 211 1.12 4.81 -8.20
N PHE A 212 0.00 5.18 -7.56
CA PHE A 212 -0.57 6.54 -7.62
C PHE A 212 0.48 7.58 -7.21
N THR A 213 1.17 7.34 -6.09
CA THR A 213 2.19 8.27 -5.57
C THR A 213 3.32 8.46 -6.57
N ALA A 214 3.82 7.36 -7.15
CA ALA A 214 4.90 7.41 -8.14
C ALA A 214 4.48 8.19 -9.40
N ILE A 215 3.28 7.93 -9.92
CA ILE A 215 2.77 8.63 -11.11
C ILE A 215 2.60 10.12 -10.83
N ARG A 216 2.03 10.48 -9.69
CA ARG A 216 1.87 11.89 -9.29
C ARG A 216 3.23 12.61 -9.21
N ASP A 217 4.23 11.95 -8.65
CA ASP A 217 5.57 12.55 -8.48
C ASP A 217 6.32 12.66 -9.81
N ILE A 218 6.15 11.69 -10.72
CA ILE A 218 6.76 11.71 -12.06
C ILE A 218 6.08 12.76 -12.95
N PHE A 219 4.75 12.86 -12.89
CA PHE A 219 3.94 13.74 -13.72
C PHE A 219 3.28 14.83 -12.88
N SER A 220 4.08 15.59 -12.14
CA SER A 220 3.61 16.57 -11.16
C SER A 220 2.70 17.67 -11.76
N GLU A 221 2.80 17.92 -13.05
CA GLU A 221 1.95 18.91 -13.77
C GLU A 221 0.56 18.35 -14.09
N CYS A 222 0.39 17.01 -14.08
CA CYS A 222 -0.89 16.39 -14.37
C CYS A 222 -1.75 16.34 -13.10
N ARG A 223 -2.82 17.13 -13.09
CA ARG A 223 -3.73 17.19 -11.94
C ARG A 223 -4.81 16.12 -12.01
N ASP A 224 -5.24 15.80 -13.22
CA ASP A 224 -6.34 14.85 -13.47
C ASP A 224 -5.82 13.74 -14.37
N PHE A 225 -5.98 12.49 -13.94
CA PHE A 225 -5.57 11.35 -14.77
C PHE A 225 -6.32 10.09 -14.36
N LEU A 226 -6.27 9.10 -15.24
CA LEU A 226 -6.84 7.79 -15.02
C LEU A 226 -5.70 6.78 -14.91
N LEU A 227 -5.70 5.98 -13.85
CA LEU A 227 -4.83 4.82 -13.72
C LEU A 227 -5.62 3.58 -14.09
N ILE A 228 -5.04 2.75 -14.96
CA ILE A 228 -5.64 1.46 -15.32
C ILE A 228 -4.56 0.40 -15.11
N ASP A 229 -4.79 -0.54 -14.21
CA ASP A 229 -3.93 -1.70 -13.99
C ASP A 229 -4.64 -2.95 -14.51
N VAL A 230 -4.17 -3.46 -15.65
CA VAL A 230 -4.76 -4.65 -16.28
C VAL A 230 -4.05 -5.89 -15.75
N GLY A 231 -4.66 -6.53 -14.77
CA GLY A 231 -4.16 -7.77 -14.18
C GLY A 231 -4.56 -9.03 -14.97
N GLY A 232 -4.42 -10.18 -14.36
CA GLY A 232 -4.81 -11.46 -14.97
C GLY A 232 -6.28 -11.78 -14.83
N GLU A 233 -6.85 -11.50 -13.68
CA GLU A 233 -8.25 -11.82 -13.34
C GLU A 233 -9.09 -10.57 -13.13
N VAL A 234 -8.45 -9.44 -12.84
CA VAL A 234 -9.11 -8.18 -12.45
C VAL A 234 -8.42 -7.01 -13.13
N THR A 235 -9.17 -5.99 -13.47
CA THR A 235 -8.64 -4.68 -13.90
C THR A 235 -9.02 -3.64 -12.86
N ASP A 236 -8.03 -2.96 -12.31
CA ASP A 236 -8.23 -1.86 -11.37
C ASP A 236 -8.23 -0.53 -12.13
N ILE A 237 -9.23 0.31 -11.83
CA ILE A 237 -9.34 1.64 -12.43
C ILE A 237 -9.46 2.67 -11.30
N ALA A 238 -8.54 3.62 -11.28
CA ALA A 238 -8.58 4.73 -10.31
C ALA A 238 -8.63 6.07 -11.03
N LEU A 239 -9.64 6.87 -10.71
CA LEU A 239 -9.78 8.22 -11.23
C LEU A 239 -9.20 9.22 -10.24
N ILE A 240 -8.26 10.00 -10.70
CA ILE A 240 -7.61 11.05 -9.91
C ILE A 240 -8.06 12.41 -10.43
N LYS A 241 -8.53 13.25 -9.52
CA LYS A 241 -8.91 14.64 -9.81
C LYS A 241 -8.25 15.59 -8.82
N ASN A 242 -7.64 16.60 -9.33
CA ASN A 242 -6.93 17.62 -8.54
C ASN A 242 -5.90 16.98 -7.59
N GLN A 243 -5.24 15.96 -8.10
CA GLN A 243 -4.27 15.17 -7.32
C GLN A 243 -4.86 14.48 -6.08
N UNK A 244 -6.13 14.24 -6.08
CA UNK A 244 -6.75 13.54 -5.00
C UNK A 244 -7.48 12.34 -5.54
N UNK A 245 -7.52 11.31 -5.11
CA UNK A 245 -8.19 10.15 -5.54
C UNK A 245 -9.62 10.40 -5.29
N UNK A 246 -10.14 10.19 -6.27
CA UNK A 246 -11.48 10.52 -6.20
C UNK A 246 -12.33 9.35 -6.18
N UNK A 247 -11.89 8.50 -6.89
CA UNK A 247 -12.64 7.37 -6.95
C UNK A 247 -11.72 6.27 -7.17
N ASP A 248 -12.18 5.20 -6.72
CA ASP A 248 -11.46 3.92 -6.85
C ASP A 248 -12.50 2.84 -7.19
N GLU A 249 -12.47 2.37 -8.41
CA GLU A 249 -13.41 1.33 -8.89
C GLU A 249 -12.62 0.11 -9.38
N ILE A 250 -13.06 -1.07 -8.95
CA ILE A 250 -12.51 -2.35 -9.40
C ILE A 250 -13.52 -2.96 -10.37
N LEU A 251 -13.07 -3.25 -11.60
CA LEU A 251 -13.88 -3.92 -12.61
C LEU A 251 -13.41 -5.37 -12.78
N PHE A 252 -14.36 -6.28 -12.73
CA PHE A 252 -14.15 -7.72 -12.91
C PHE A 252 -14.37 -8.14 -14.35
#